data_a4fba875f194fa716624a7a18454fb11
#
_entry.id   a4fba875f194fa716624a7a18454fb11
#
_cell.length_a   1.000
_cell.length_b   1.000
_cell.length_c   1.000
_cell.angle_alpha   90.00
_cell.angle_beta   90.00
_cell.angle_gamma   90.00
#
_symmetry.space_group_name_H-M   'P 1'
#
loop_
_entity.id
_entity.type
_entity.pdbx_description
1 polymer ?
#
loop_
_entity_poly.entity_id
_entity_poly.type
_entity_poly.pdbx_seq_one_letter_code
_entity_poly.pdbx_strand_id
1 'polypeptide(L)'
;MEIKYLDHFNIKASKGQLSEVRDFYIDVLGFKVGFRPKLSGPGQWLYAGSNAMVHLSEDENRTSRKAEDFLDHIAMRCVGVNEFAKKLDEYSIQFRPAYIPEIDLTQLFFKDPAGVTIELNFKGEKLSE
;
A
#
# COMPACT_ATOMS: atom_id res chain seq x y z
N MET A 1 -7.38 -3.56 -28.66
CA MET A 1 -7.64 -4.00 -27.26
C MET A 1 -6.33 -4.01 -26.51
N GLU A 2 -6.24 -3.26 -25.37
CA GLU A 2 -5.01 -3.18 -24.56
C GLU A 2 -5.35 -2.94 -23.10
N ILE A 3 -4.52 -3.49 -22.21
CA ILE A 3 -4.54 -3.16 -20.78
C ILE A 3 -3.47 -2.11 -20.58
N LYS A 4 -3.82 -0.97 -19.96
CA LYS A 4 -2.88 0.15 -19.79
C LYS A 4 -2.07 0.09 -18.50
N TYR A 5 -2.72 -0.15 -17.37
CA TYR A 5 -2.06 -0.15 -16.07
C TYR A 5 -3.00 -0.72 -14.99
N LEU A 6 -2.46 -0.98 -13.83
CA LEU A 6 -3.27 -1.32 -12.66
C LEU A 6 -3.97 -0.06 -12.15
N ASP A 7 -5.31 -0.05 -12.14
CA ASP A 7 -6.09 1.12 -11.72
C ASP A 7 -6.11 1.28 -10.20
N HIS A 8 -6.56 0.26 -9.51
CA HIS A 8 -6.64 0.26 -8.04
C HIS A 8 -6.69 -1.16 -7.50
N PHE A 9 -6.57 -1.27 -6.18
CA PHE A 9 -6.92 -2.50 -5.47
C PHE A 9 -7.88 -2.17 -4.33
N ASN A 10 -8.67 -3.16 -3.93
CA ASN A 10 -9.69 -3.00 -2.89
C ASN A 10 -9.37 -3.88 -1.68
N ILE A 11 -9.43 -3.28 -0.51
CA ILE A 11 -9.35 -3.99 0.77
C ILE A 11 -10.74 -3.98 1.37
N LYS A 12 -11.27 -5.17 1.62
CA LYS A 12 -12.60 -5.34 2.21
C LYS A 12 -12.46 -5.97 3.59
N ALA A 13 -12.91 -5.26 4.61
CA ALA A 13 -12.77 -5.69 6.00
C ALA A 13 -13.80 -4.98 6.89
N SER A 14 -13.80 -5.32 8.19
CA SER A 14 -14.63 -4.63 9.19
C SER A 14 -14.25 -3.16 9.30
N LYS A 15 -15.16 -2.32 9.76
CA LYS A 15 -14.93 -0.89 9.96
C LYS A 15 -13.70 -0.62 10.85
N GLY A 16 -13.56 -1.37 11.94
CA GLY A 16 -12.43 -1.23 12.85
C GLY A 16 -11.10 -1.55 12.18
N GLN A 17 -11.05 -2.65 11.42
CA GLN A 17 -9.86 -3.03 10.66
C GLN A 17 -9.53 -2.00 9.58
N LEU A 18 -10.53 -1.50 8.86
CA LEU A 18 -10.32 -0.49 7.83
C LEU A 18 -9.81 0.84 8.37
N SER A 19 -10.18 1.20 9.61
CA SER A 19 -9.64 2.41 10.25
C SER A 19 -8.13 2.30 10.42
N GLU A 20 -7.62 1.16 10.86
CA GLU A 20 -6.19 0.92 10.99
C GLU A 20 -5.49 0.93 9.62
N VAL A 21 -6.09 0.29 8.62
CA VAL A 21 -5.58 0.27 7.25
C VAL A 21 -5.51 1.69 6.69
N ARG A 22 -6.59 2.47 6.81
CA ARG A 22 -6.65 3.85 6.37
C ARG A 22 -5.55 4.70 6.98
N ASP A 23 -5.42 4.65 8.31
CA ASP A 23 -4.44 5.45 9.03
C ASP A 23 -3.01 5.07 8.61
N PHE A 24 -2.74 3.79 8.39
CA PHE A 24 -1.46 3.34 7.87
C PHE A 24 -1.13 3.96 6.50
N TYR A 25 -2.05 3.88 5.55
CA TYR A 25 -1.82 4.44 4.21
C TYR A 25 -1.65 5.95 4.25
N ILE A 26 -2.38 6.64 5.12
CA ILE A 26 -2.27 8.10 5.27
C ILE A 26 -0.96 8.48 5.98
N ASP A 27 -0.72 7.90 7.16
CA ASP A 27 0.38 8.34 8.03
C ASP A 27 1.74 7.84 7.55
N VAL A 28 1.82 6.62 7.06
CA VAL A 28 3.07 6.01 6.63
C VAL A 28 3.37 6.27 5.15
N LEU A 29 2.39 6.05 4.27
CA LEU A 29 2.59 6.11 2.83
C LEU A 29 2.18 7.44 2.19
N GLY A 30 1.57 8.35 2.95
CA GLY A 30 1.24 9.69 2.46
C GLY A 30 0.00 9.77 1.58
N PHE A 31 -0.87 8.78 1.62
CA PHE A 31 -2.14 8.83 0.91
C PHE A 31 -3.08 9.83 1.56
N LYS A 32 -4.11 10.25 0.82
CA LYS A 32 -5.16 11.15 1.30
C LYS A 32 -6.53 10.59 0.99
N VAL A 33 -7.46 10.72 1.93
CA VAL A 33 -8.86 10.42 1.67
C VAL A 33 -9.38 11.46 0.67
N GLY A 34 -10.07 11.01 -0.35
CA GLY A 34 -10.62 11.88 -1.37
C GLY A 34 -12.00 11.46 -1.82
N PHE A 35 -12.44 12.05 -2.92
CA PHE A 35 -13.76 11.79 -3.49
C PHE A 35 -14.00 10.30 -3.70
N ARG A 36 -15.18 9.85 -3.30
CA ARG A 36 -15.70 8.51 -3.58
C ARG A 36 -17.12 8.67 -4.13
N PRO A 37 -17.43 8.14 -5.32
CA PRO A 37 -18.79 8.23 -5.82
C PRO A 37 -19.75 7.50 -4.89
N LYS A 38 -21.03 7.80 -5.01
CA LYS A 38 -22.06 7.12 -4.22
C LYS A 38 -22.19 5.69 -4.72
N LEU A 39 -21.69 4.76 -3.92
CA LEU A 39 -21.72 3.31 -4.20
C LEU A 39 -22.58 2.60 -3.16
N SER A 40 -22.91 1.33 -3.41
CA SER A 40 -23.59 0.52 -2.43
C SER A 40 -22.63 0.20 -1.27
N GLY A 41 -23.06 0.50 -0.04
CA GLY A 41 -22.30 0.24 1.16
C GLY A 41 -21.24 1.30 1.47
N PRO A 42 -20.80 1.33 2.74
CA PRO A 42 -19.82 2.31 3.21
C PRO A 42 -18.39 1.97 2.79
N GLY A 43 -17.56 2.98 2.66
CA GLY A 43 -16.17 2.82 2.29
C GLY A 43 -15.47 4.15 2.08
N GLN A 44 -14.20 4.09 1.72
CA GLN A 44 -13.38 5.27 1.45
C GLN A 44 -12.42 4.98 0.30
N TRP A 45 -12.08 6.00 -0.44
CA TRP A 45 -11.04 5.93 -1.47
C TRP A 45 -9.84 6.75 -1.03
N LEU A 46 -8.65 6.14 -1.10
CA LEU A 46 -7.39 6.76 -0.73
C LEU A 46 -6.59 7.08 -2.00
N TYR A 47 -6.09 8.30 -2.06
CA TYR A 47 -5.44 8.86 -3.23
C TYR A 47 -3.94 9.03 -3.03
N ALA A 48 -3.18 8.63 -4.05
CA ALA A 48 -1.79 9.05 -4.24
C ALA A 48 -1.81 10.06 -5.39
N GLY A 49 -1.60 11.35 -5.08
CA GLY A 49 -1.81 12.41 -6.05
C GLY A 49 -3.27 12.46 -6.52
N SER A 50 -3.50 12.36 -7.82
CA SER A 50 -4.84 12.34 -8.42
C SER A 50 -5.43 10.94 -8.60
N ASN A 51 -4.70 9.90 -8.20
CA ASN A 51 -5.09 8.51 -8.44
C ASN A 51 -5.70 7.87 -7.19
N ALA A 52 -6.95 7.43 -7.27
CA ALA A 52 -7.63 6.70 -6.22
C ALA A 52 -7.14 5.24 -6.22
N MET A 53 -5.94 5.00 -5.72
CA MET A 53 -5.24 3.72 -5.82
C MET A 53 -5.71 2.66 -4.84
N VAL A 54 -6.19 3.05 -3.66
CA VAL A 54 -6.63 2.12 -2.62
C VAL A 54 -8.09 2.38 -2.31
N HIS A 55 -8.92 1.38 -2.54
CA HIS A 55 -10.34 1.42 -2.21
C HIS A 55 -10.59 0.58 -0.95
N LEU A 56 -11.29 1.16 0.01
CA LEU A 56 -11.67 0.49 1.24
C LEU A 56 -13.18 0.27 1.22
N SER A 57 -13.62 -0.97 1.46
CA SER A 57 -15.03 -1.34 1.52
C SER A 57 -15.32 -2.04 2.84
N GLU A 58 -16.36 -1.61 3.56
CA GLU A 58 -16.73 -2.21 4.83
C GLU A 58 -17.52 -3.50 4.63
N ASP A 59 -17.13 -4.53 5.39
CA ASP A 59 -17.84 -5.80 5.48
C ASP A 59 -17.57 -6.39 6.86
N GLU A 60 -18.56 -6.30 7.75
CA GLU A 60 -18.41 -6.76 9.13
C GLU A 60 -18.24 -8.29 9.25
N ASN A 61 -18.54 -9.03 8.20
CA ASN A 61 -18.33 -10.46 8.17
C ASN A 61 -16.87 -10.86 7.86
N ARG A 62 -16.03 -9.90 7.42
CA ARG A 62 -14.62 -10.15 7.13
C ARG A 62 -13.75 -9.70 8.30
N THR A 63 -13.65 -10.54 9.32
CA THR A 63 -12.91 -10.25 10.54
C THR A 63 -11.50 -10.83 10.57
N SER A 64 -11.23 -11.87 9.78
CA SER A 64 -9.88 -12.37 9.57
C SER A 64 -9.77 -13.00 8.19
N ARG A 65 -8.62 -12.84 7.57
CA ARG A 65 -8.33 -13.41 6.27
C ARG A 65 -6.86 -13.82 6.22
N LYS A 66 -6.58 -14.98 5.64
CA LYS A 66 -5.19 -15.36 5.38
C LYS A 66 -4.65 -14.46 4.27
N ALA A 67 -3.55 -13.77 4.54
CA ALA A 67 -2.89 -12.89 3.60
C ALA A 67 -2.32 -13.62 2.38
N GLU A 68 -2.31 -14.95 2.43
CA GLU A 68 -1.61 -15.81 1.48
C GLU A 68 -2.49 -16.39 0.38
N ASP A 69 -3.69 -15.85 0.18
CA ASP A 69 -4.53 -16.23 -0.96
C ASP A 69 -3.89 -15.66 -2.22
N PHE A 70 -3.52 -16.43 -3.15
CA PHE A 70 -2.96 -16.22 -4.48
C PHE A 70 -2.32 -14.85 -4.83
N LEU A 71 -2.78 -13.72 -4.29
CA LEU A 71 -2.17 -12.41 -4.49
C LEU A 71 -0.97 -12.26 -3.54
N ASP A 72 0.24 -12.29 -4.09
CA ASP A 72 1.47 -12.25 -3.29
C ASP A 72 1.80 -10.84 -2.78
N HIS A 73 1.80 -9.87 -3.65
CA HIS A 73 2.14 -8.49 -3.26
C HIS A 73 1.62 -7.46 -4.26
N ILE A 74 1.70 -6.21 -3.85
CA ILE A 74 1.39 -5.04 -4.67
C ILE A 74 2.63 -4.15 -4.69
N ALA A 75 3.04 -3.72 -5.88
CA ALA A 75 4.22 -2.89 -6.04
C ALA A 75 3.84 -1.46 -6.43
N MET A 76 4.54 -0.49 -5.83
CA MET A 76 4.39 0.93 -6.13
C MET A 76 5.72 1.52 -6.55
N ARG A 77 5.73 2.38 -7.57
CA ARG A 77 6.91 3.12 -7.96
C ARG A 77 7.02 4.36 -7.07
N CYS A 78 8.20 4.55 -6.48
CA CYS A 78 8.44 5.60 -5.50
C CYS A 78 9.75 6.35 -5.78
N VAL A 79 9.91 7.47 -5.07
CA VAL A 79 11.14 8.26 -5.02
C VAL A 79 11.42 8.54 -3.53
N GLY A 80 12.70 8.54 -3.13
CA GLY A 80 13.09 8.87 -1.77
C GLY A 80 13.25 7.65 -0.87
N VAL A 81 14.07 6.67 -1.27
CA VAL A 81 14.23 5.41 -0.53
C VAL A 81 14.64 5.62 0.94
N ASN A 82 15.57 6.55 1.20
CA ASN A 82 16.04 6.78 2.56
C ASN A 82 14.98 7.44 3.45
N GLU A 83 14.17 8.32 2.87
CA GLU A 83 13.05 8.95 3.58
C GLU A 83 11.99 7.92 3.95
N PHE A 84 11.65 7.02 3.01
CA PHE A 84 10.69 5.95 3.28
C PHE A 84 11.22 4.97 4.33
N ALA A 85 12.48 4.56 4.25
CA ALA A 85 13.09 3.66 5.24
C ALA A 85 13.05 4.28 6.64
N LYS A 86 13.43 5.55 6.76
CA LYS A 86 13.36 6.28 8.03
C LYS A 86 11.93 6.33 8.57
N LYS A 87 10.97 6.61 7.70
CA LYS A 87 9.56 6.68 8.10
C LYS A 87 9.04 5.34 8.58
N LEU A 88 9.39 4.25 7.90
CA LEU A 88 9.03 2.90 8.33
C LEU A 88 9.58 2.59 9.73
N ASP A 89 10.84 2.96 9.98
CA ASP A 89 11.47 2.81 11.30
C ASP A 89 10.76 3.66 12.36
N GLU A 90 10.42 4.89 12.06
CA GLU A 90 9.70 5.80 12.98
C GLU A 90 8.34 5.23 13.40
N TYR A 91 7.67 4.50 12.51
CA TYR A 91 6.39 3.85 12.80
C TYR A 91 6.56 2.41 13.28
N SER A 92 7.79 1.97 13.55
CA SER A 92 8.11 0.62 14.02
C SER A 92 7.62 -0.48 13.07
N ILE A 93 7.66 -0.21 11.77
CA ILE A 93 7.28 -1.16 10.73
C ILE A 93 8.54 -1.88 10.26
N GLN A 94 8.57 -3.18 10.47
CA GLN A 94 9.67 -4.01 9.97
C GLN A 94 9.59 -4.11 8.45
N PHE A 95 10.71 -3.90 7.78
CA PHE A 95 10.80 -4.03 6.34
C PHE A 95 12.07 -4.76 5.93
N ARG A 96 12.03 -5.35 4.75
CA ARG A 96 13.17 -6.07 4.18
C ARG A 96 13.63 -5.32 2.93
N PRO A 97 14.86 -4.77 2.92
CA PRO A 97 15.40 -4.15 1.71
C PRO A 97 15.97 -5.20 0.76
N ALA A 98 15.94 -4.89 -0.53
CA ALA A 98 16.60 -5.65 -1.57
C ALA A 98 17.12 -4.70 -2.63
N TYR A 99 18.14 -5.13 -3.37
CA TYR A 99 18.71 -4.37 -4.47
C TYR A 99 18.95 -5.29 -5.66
N ILE A 100 18.49 -4.87 -6.83
CA ILE A 100 18.67 -5.61 -8.09
C ILE A 100 19.64 -4.79 -8.96
N PRO A 101 20.94 -5.15 -9.00
CA PRO A 101 21.95 -4.35 -9.69
C PRO A 101 21.74 -4.27 -11.20
N GLU A 102 21.23 -5.32 -11.82
CA GLU A 102 21.02 -5.39 -13.28
C GLU A 102 20.11 -4.29 -13.81
N ILE A 103 19.16 -3.84 -12.98
CA ILE A 103 18.21 -2.79 -13.35
C ILE A 103 18.29 -1.57 -12.43
N ASP A 104 19.31 -1.52 -11.56
CA ASP A 104 19.53 -0.43 -10.60
C ASP A 104 18.25 -0.08 -9.84
N LEU A 105 17.68 -1.09 -9.16
CA LEU A 105 16.41 -0.98 -8.46
C LEU A 105 16.56 -1.38 -6.99
N THR A 106 16.25 -0.45 -6.10
CA THR A 106 16.11 -0.75 -4.67
C THR A 106 14.65 -1.02 -4.36
N GLN A 107 14.40 -2.01 -3.50
CA GLN A 107 13.06 -2.43 -3.11
C GLN A 107 12.96 -2.45 -1.58
N LEU A 108 11.83 -2.03 -1.06
CA LEU A 108 11.47 -2.19 0.36
C LEU A 108 10.18 -3.01 0.43
N PHE A 109 10.21 -4.11 1.20
CA PHE A 109 9.07 -5.01 1.38
C PHE A 109 8.58 -4.95 2.82
N PHE A 110 7.29 -4.77 3.01
CA PHE A 110 6.65 -4.77 4.32
C PHE A 110 5.17 -5.11 4.17
N LYS A 111 4.44 -5.23 5.27
CA LYS A 111 3.01 -5.54 5.24
C LYS A 111 2.19 -4.37 5.78
N ASP A 112 1.01 -4.15 5.18
CA ASP A 112 0.02 -3.25 5.72
C ASP A 112 -0.75 -3.95 6.87
N PRO A 113 -1.60 -3.23 7.63
CA PRO A 113 -2.36 -3.84 8.73
C PRO A 113 -3.37 -4.90 8.31
N ALA A 114 -3.74 -4.99 7.05
CA ALA A 114 -4.59 -6.05 6.51
C ALA A 114 -3.79 -7.29 6.10
N GLY A 115 -2.45 -7.26 6.23
CA GLY A 115 -1.56 -8.34 5.86
C GLY A 115 -1.18 -8.39 4.38
N VAL A 116 -1.51 -7.34 3.62
CA VAL A 116 -1.11 -7.24 2.22
C VAL A 116 0.37 -6.87 2.15
N THR A 117 1.16 -7.64 1.40
CA THR A 117 2.57 -7.33 1.17
C THR A 117 2.68 -6.15 0.21
N ILE A 118 3.38 -5.12 0.66
CA ILE A 118 3.68 -3.91 -0.13
C ILE A 118 5.14 -3.96 -0.56
N GLU A 119 5.36 -3.66 -1.82
CA GLU A 119 6.69 -3.51 -2.41
C GLU A 119 6.84 -2.07 -2.89
N LEU A 120 7.81 -1.35 -2.36
CA LEU A 120 8.14 -0.01 -2.85
C LEU A 120 9.40 -0.10 -3.71
N ASN A 121 9.32 0.40 -4.94
CA ASN A 121 10.37 0.34 -5.94
C ASN A 121 10.99 1.70 -6.21
N PHE A 122 12.31 1.80 -6.03
CA PHE A 122 13.08 3.04 -6.17
C PHE A 122 14.16 2.85 -7.24
N LYS A 123 13.88 3.35 -8.44
CA LYS A 123 14.80 3.25 -9.59
C LYS A 123 15.94 4.25 -9.46
N GLY A 124 17.18 3.79 -9.60
CA GLY A 124 18.36 4.67 -9.57
C GLY A 124 18.73 5.18 -8.18
N GLU A 125 18.14 4.63 -7.13
CA GLU A 125 18.42 5.03 -5.75
C GLU A 125 18.96 3.85 -4.96
N LYS A 126 19.82 4.12 -3.99
CA LYS A 126 20.35 3.11 -3.08
C LYS A 126 20.05 3.48 -1.64
N LEU A 127 19.70 2.46 -0.86
CA LEU A 127 19.49 2.65 0.57
C LEU A 127 20.86 2.89 1.25
N SER A 128 20.93 3.93 2.04
CA SER A 128 22.11 4.24 2.86
C SER A 128 22.19 3.27 4.03
N GLU A 129 23.41 2.93 4.42
CA GLU A 129 23.65 2.12 5.60
C GLU A 129 23.39 2.89 6.89
#